data_04b1f8651dd5c43a506a907c50f865ab
#
_entry.id   04b1f8651dd5c43a506a907c50f865ab
#
_cell.length_a   1.000
_cell.length_b   1.000
_cell.length_c   1.000
_cell.angle_alpha   90.00
_cell.angle_beta   90.00
_cell.angle_gamma   90.00
#
_symmetry.space_group_name_H-M   'P 1'
#
loop_
_entity.id
_entity.type
_entity.pdbx_description
1 polymer ?
#
loop_
_entity_poly.entity_id
_entity_poly.type
_entity_poly.pdbx_seq_one_letter_code
_entity_poly.pdbx_strand_id
1 'polypeptide(L)'
;DKYGVLPCNQTIDSADGGIYTQYWQMYNVQWSKVRKLGEAEMIDRVQDLAAQGRLHVLKTPGNDIFLDEHKKYQWDPATVNSDHPRVIKEFDHSCDALKYGVLDNEQLLGLSA
;
A
#
# COMPACT_ATOMS: atom_id res chain seq x y z
N ASP A 1 5.74 -4.70 -21.39
CA ASP A 1 5.53 -3.72 -20.34
C ASP A 1 5.40 -2.31 -20.93
N LYS A 2 4.44 -1.56 -20.47
CA LYS A 2 4.10 -0.22 -20.95
C LYS A 2 5.28 0.77 -20.85
N TYR A 3 6.15 0.59 -19.87
CA TYR A 3 7.26 1.49 -19.60
C TYR A 3 8.61 0.93 -20.07
N GLY A 4 8.62 -0.22 -20.70
CA GLY A 4 9.85 -0.85 -21.18
C GLY A 4 10.74 -1.45 -20.11
N VAL A 5 10.26 -1.54 -18.86
CA VAL A 5 11.00 -2.14 -17.74
C VAL A 5 10.08 -3.05 -16.95
N LEU A 6 10.66 -4.08 -16.32
CA LEU A 6 9.94 -4.95 -15.42
C LEU A 6 10.00 -4.39 -13.98
N PRO A 7 8.93 -4.57 -13.19
CA PRO A 7 8.98 -4.16 -11.78
C PRO A 7 10.03 -4.98 -11.03
N CYS A 8 10.77 -4.33 -10.13
CA CYS A 8 11.76 -5.02 -9.30
C CYS A 8 11.11 -5.85 -8.18
N ASN A 9 9.90 -5.48 -7.78
CA ASN A 9 9.15 -6.20 -6.77
C ASN A 9 7.65 -6.03 -7.04
N GLN A 10 6.89 -7.07 -6.80
CA GLN A 10 5.43 -7.08 -6.97
C GLN A 10 4.81 -7.51 -5.65
N THR A 11 4.05 -6.60 -5.04
CA THR A 11 3.48 -6.80 -3.71
C THR A 11 2.02 -7.23 -3.80
N ILE A 12 1.62 -8.18 -2.97
CA ILE A 12 0.23 -8.63 -2.88
C ILE A 12 -0.19 -8.70 -1.42
N ASP A 13 -1.47 -8.48 -1.15
CA ASP A 13 -2.03 -8.68 0.17
C ASP A 13 -1.84 -10.14 0.59
N SER A 14 -1.27 -10.35 1.77
CA SER A 14 -0.96 -11.69 2.27
C SER A 14 -2.20 -12.56 2.49
N ALA A 15 -3.39 -11.96 2.57
CA ALA A 15 -4.65 -12.68 2.67
C ALA A 15 -5.06 -13.35 1.35
N ASP A 16 -4.44 -12.95 0.22
CA ASP A 16 -4.81 -13.40 -1.13
C ASP A 16 -3.90 -14.52 -1.63
N GLY A 17 -3.70 -15.54 -0.80
CA GLY A 17 -2.81 -16.66 -1.12
C GLY A 17 -3.18 -17.43 -2.38
N GLY A 18 -4.47 -17.49 -2.72
CA GLY A 18 -4.93 -18.17 -3.93
C GLY A 18 -4.43 -17.50 -5.20
N ILE A 19 -4.49 -16.17 -5.25
CA ILE A 19 -3.99 -15.39 -6.39
C ILE A 19 -2.48 -15.55 -6.52
N TYR A 20 -1.75 -15.49 -5.40
CA TYR A 20 -0.31 -15.69 -5.39
C TYR A 20 0.09 -17.01 -6.05
N THR A 21 -0.56 -18.10 -5.62
CA THR A 21 -0.28 -19.45 -6.13
C THR A 21 -0.64 -19.55 -7.60
N GLN A 22 -1.79 -19.01 -7.99
CA GLN A 22 -2.27 -19.07 -9.37
C GLN A 22 -1.33 -18.36 -10.33
N TYR A 23 -0.85 -17.17 -9.99
CA TYR A 23 0.09 -16.43 -10.84
C TYR A 23 1.42 -17.17 -10.96
N TRP A 24 1.90 -17.79 -9.90
CA TRP A 24 3.11 -18.59 -9.95
C TRP A 24 2.95 -19.79 -10.91
N GLN A 25 1.83 -20.50 -10.79
CA GLN A 25 1.59 -21.71 -11.59
C GLN A 25 1.32 -21.41 -13.06
N MET A 26 0.55 -20.35 -13.34
CA MET A 26 0.11 -20.04 -14.72
C MET A 26 1.09 -19.20 -15.51
N TYR A 27 1.77 -18.26 -14.83
CA TYR A 27 2.56 -17.24 -15.51
C TYR A 27 4.02 -17.20 -15.04
N ASN A 28 4.38 -18.03 -14.09
CA ASN A 28 5.70 -18.00 -13.45
C ASN A 28 6.05 -16.62 -12.88
N VAL A 29 5.04 -15.92 -12.38
CA VAL A 29 5.19 -14.60 -11.76
C VAL A 29 5.16 -14.77 -10.26
N GLN A 30 6.22 -14.29 -9.60
CA GLN A 30 6.33 -14.34 -8.15
C GLN A 30 5.95 -13.00 -7.54
N TRP A 31 4.94 -13.03 -6.66
CA TRP A 31 4.50 -11.87 -5.89
C TRP A 31 5.08 -11.92 -4.50
N SER A 32 5.42 -10.76 -3.96
CA SER A 32 5.86 -10.62 -2.57
C SER A 32 4.64 -10.45 -1.68
N LYS A 33 4.48 -11.32 -0.68
CA LYS A 33 3.41 -11.21 0.31
C LYS A 33 3.84 -10.24 1.39
N VAL A 34 3.06 -9.17 1.58
CA VAL A 34 3.38 -8.16 2.58
C VAL A 34 3.17 -8.71 3.99
N ARG A 35 4.11 -8.40 4.89
CA ARG A 35 3.93 -8.63 6.32
C ARG A 35 3.28 -7.40 6.93
N LYS A 36 2.01 -7.53 7.30
CA LYS A 36 1.23 -6.40 7.81
C LYS A 36 1.67 -5.98 9.20
N LEU A 37 1.72 -4.69 9.42
CA LEU A 37 1.88 -4.05 10.73
C LEU A 37 0.55 -3.44 11.16
N GLY A 38 0.52 -2.78 12.32
CA GLY A 38 -0.64 -2.01 12.75
C GLY A 38 -0.92 -0.84 11.81
N GLU A 39 -2.17 -0.39 11.77
CA GLU A 39 -2.59 0.68 10.86
C GLU A 39 -1.73 1.94 11.03
N ALA A 40 -1.52 2.38 12.28
CA ALA A 40 -0.75 3.59 12.55
C ALA A 40 0.67 3.48 12.03
N GLU A 41 1.31 2.32 12.20
CA GLU A 41 2.68 2.11 11.75
C GLU A 41 2.78 2.12 10.24
N MET A 42 1.83 1.50 9.54
CA MET A 42 1.80 1.50 8.08
C MET A 42 1.57 2.90 7.53
N ILE A 43 0.66 3.66 8.14
CA ILE A 43 0.38 5.04 7.74
C ILE A 43 1.61 5.91 7.98
N ASP A 44 2.32 5.73 9.09
CA ASP A 44 3.54 6.48 9.36
C ASP A 44 4.60 6.29 8.28
N ARG A 45 4.75 5.09 7.74
CA ARG A 45 5.69 4.82 6.64
C ARG A 45 5.32 5.64 5.40
N VAL A 46 4.03 5.67 5.06
CA VAL A 46 3.56 6.45 3.90
C VAL A 46 3.75 7.94 4.14
N GLN A 47 3.43 8.42 5.34
CA GLN A 47 3.59 9.83 5.70
C GLN A 47 5.06 10.26 5.69
N ASP A 48 5.97 9.41 6.15
CA ASP A 48 7.41 9.68 6.08
C ASP A 48 7.87 9.86 4.63
N LEU A 49 7.43 8.98 3.75
CA LEU A 49 7.77 9.07 2.34
C LEU A 49 7.24 10.35 1.72
N ALA A 50 6.00 10.72 2.04
CA ALA A 50 5.38 11.94 1.56
C ALA A 50 6.08 13.19 2.12
N ALA A 51 6.43 13.18 3.40
CA ALA A 51 7.13 14.30 4.06
C ALA A 51 8.51 14.53 3.45
N GLN A 52 9.17 13.50 2.96
CA GLN A 52 10.46 13.61 2.27
C GLN A 52 10.33 14.09 0.82
N GLY A 53 9.10 14.33 0.34
CA GLY A 53 8.86 14.73 -1.04
C GLY A 53 9.13 13.63 -2.07
N ARG A 54 9.11 12.37 -1.65
CA ARG A 54 9.44 11.23 -2.49
C ARG A 54 8.24 10.49 -3.06
N LEU A 55 7.03 10.87 -2.63
CA LEU A 55 5.80 10.25 -3.11
C LEU A 55 5.15 11.16 -4.15
N HIS A 56 5.06 10.67 -5.37
CA HIS A 56 4.48 11.41 -6.49
C HIS A 56 3.40 10.59 -7.16
N VAL A 57 2.27 11.23 -7.46
CA VAL A 57 1.15 10.59 -8.15
C VAL A 57 0.85 11.38 -9.41
N LEU A 58 0.83 10.70 -10.54
CA LEU A 58 0.47 11.33 -11.80
C LEU A 58 -1.01 11.68 -11.80
N LYS A 59 -1.32 12.93 -12.16
CA LYS A 59 -2.71 13.39 -12.23
C LYS A 59 -3.28 13.03 -13.60
N THR A 60 -3.73 11.79 -13.72
CA THR A 60 -4.34 11.25 -14.92
C THR A 60 -5.69 10.64 -14.58
N PRO A 61 -6.63 10.49 -15.55
CA PRO A 61 -7.93 9.87 -15.24
C PRO A 61 -7.82 8.49 -14.59
N GLY A 62 -6.78 7.71 -14.92
CA GLY A 62 -6.56 6.41 -14.33
C GLY A 62 -6.27 6.43 -12.83
N ASN A 63 -5.85 7.58 -12.30
CA ASN A 63 -5.53 7.74 -10.88
C ASN A 63 -6.60 8.52 -10.10
N ASP A 64 -7.74 8.83 -10.72
CA ASP A 64 -8.78 9.62 -10.06
C ASP A 64 -9.35 8.92 -8.83
N ILE A 65 -9.56 7.61 -8.90
CA ILE A 65 -10.05 6.82 -7.76
C ILE A 65 -9.04 6.86 -6.62
N PHE A 66 -7.76 6.68 -6.92
CA PHE A 66 -6.67 6.73 -5.94
C PHE A 66 -6.65 8.08 -5.21
N LEU A 67 -6.68 9.17 -5.96
CA LEU A 67 -6.66 10.52 -5.38
C LEU A 67 -7.90 10.80 -4.55
N ASP A 68 -9.07 10.39 -5.04
CA ASP A 68 -10.34 10.59 -4.34
C ASP A 68 -10.39 9.81 -3.03
N GLU A 69 -9.96 8.56 -3.03
CA GLU A 69 -9.96 7.74 -1.83
C GLU A 69 -9.00 8.30 -0.77
N HIS A 70 -7.84 8.81 -1.17
CA HIS A 70 -6.90 9.41 -0.22
C HIS A 70 -7.43 10.71 0.38
N LYS A 71 -8.30 11.45 -0.32
CA LYS A 71 -8.95 12.62 0.25
C LYS A 71 -10.00 12.26 1.29
N LYS A 72 -10.61 11.09 1.18
CA LYS A 72 -11.66 10.60 2.07
C LYS A 72 -11.13 9.74 3.21
N TYR A 73 -9.88 9.32 3.15
CA TYR A 73 -9.28 8.43 4.13
C TYR A 73 -9.17 9.10 5.49
N GLN A 74 -9.73 8.49 6.53
CA GLN A 74 -9.77 9.10 7.85
C GLN A 74 -9.78 8.06 8.96
N TRP A 75 -9.30 8.47 10.13
CA TRP A 75 -9.37 7.65 11.32
C TRP A 75 -10.81 7.49 11.78
N ASP A 76 -11.12 6.33 12.37
CA ASP A 76 -12.38 6.11 13.06
C ASP A 76 -12.31 6.83 14.43
N PRO A 77 -13.14 7.86 14.67
CA PRO A 77 -13.08 8.64 15.90
C PRO A 77 -13.30 7.80 17.16
N ALA A 78 -14.02 6.69 17.06
CA ALA A 78 -14.30 5.83 18.20
C ALA A 78 -13.05 5.08 18.68
N THR A 79 -12.00 4.98 17.85
CA THR A 79 -10.78 4.22 18.16
C THR A 79 -9.55 5.09 18.34
N VAL A 80 -9.62 6.41 18.14
CA VAL A 80 -8.45 7.30 18.14
C VAL A 80 -7.68 7.27 19.45
N ASN A 81 -8.39 7.13 20.57
CA ASN A 81 -7.76 7.11 21.89
C ASN A 81 -7.54 5.69 22.43
N SER A 82 -7.70 4.67 21.58
CA SER A 82 -7.44 3.29 21.93
C SER A 82 -5.98 2.91 21.68
N ASP A 83 -5.58 1.73 22.19
CA ASP A 83 -4.24 1.18 21.93
C ASP A 83 -4.02 0.80 20.47
N HIS A 84 -5.09 0.56 19.75
CA HIS A 84 -5.05 0.16 18.34
C HIS A 84 -6.00 1.01 17.50
N PRO A 85 -5.61 2.27 17.20
CA PRO A 85 -6.40 3.13 16.33
C PRO A 85 -6.60 2.49 14.96
N ARG A 86 -7.80 2.64 14.40
CA ARG A 86 -8.15 2.10 13.09
C ARG A 86 -8.77 3.17 12.22
N VAL A 87 -8.63 2.99 10.90
CA VAL A 87 -9.27 3.86 9.91
C VAL A 87 -10.68 3.36 9.62
N ILE A 88 -11.52 4.26 9.13
CA ILE A 88 -12.84 3.88 8.63
C ILE A 88 -12.67 3.03 7.39
N LYS A 89 -13.32 1.87 7.34
CA LYS A 89 -13.19 0.89 6.26
C LYS A 89 -14.14 1.20 5.11
N GLU A 90 -14.04 2.41 4.57
CA GLU A 90 -14.76 2.86 3.39
C GLU A 90 -13.79 3.60 2.48
N PHE A 91 -13.90 3.38 1.18
CA PHE A 91 -13.05 4.05 0.19
C PHE A 91 -11.56 3.91 0.50
N ASP A 92 -11.14 2.71 0.89
CA ASP A 92 -9.79 2.49 1.40
C ASP A 92 -8.94 1.53 0.56
N HIS A 93 -9.46 1.02 -0.57
CA HIS A 93 -8.76 0.00 -1.35
C HIS A 93 -7.41 0.46 -1.89
N SER A 94 -7.36 1.65 -2.51
CA SER A 94 -6.09 2.18 -3.02
C SER A 94 -5.17 2.65 -1.90
N CYS A 95 -5.74 3.12 -0.78
CA CYS A 95 -4.96 3.47 0.39
C CYS A 95 -4.28 2.24 1.00
N ASP A 96 -4.99 1.12 1.08
CA ASP A 96 -4.42 -0.14 1.53
C ASP A 96 -3.33 -0.62 0.58
N ALA A 97 -3.56 -0.54 -0.73
CA ALA A 97 -2.56 -0.93 -1.71
C ALA A 97 -1.26 -0.12 -1.57
N LEU A 98 -1.37 1.20 -1.39
CA LEU A 98 -0.21 2.06 -1.18
C LEU A 98 0.53 1.70 0.11
N LYS A 99 -0.19 1.51 1.21
CA LYS A 99 0.41 1.13 2.49
C LYS A 99 1.19 -0.17 2.37
N TYR A 100 0.61 -1.18 1.75
CA TYR A 100 1.26 -2.48 1.61
C TYR A 100 2.47 -2.40 0.69
N GLY A 101 2.37 -1.66 -0.41
CA GLY A 101 3.49 -1.48 -1.33
C GLY A 101 4.66 -0.77 -0.66
N VAL A 102 4.40 0.28 0.11
CA VAL A 102 5.44 1.01 0.83
C VAL A 102 6.06 0.13 1.92
N LEU A 103 5.23 -0.56 2.71
CA LEU A 103 5.71 -1.43 3.78
C LEU A 103 6.58 -2.57 3.25
N ASP A 104 6.16 -3.23 2.19
CA ASP A 104 6.89 -4.34 1.60
C ASP A 104 8.25 -3.93 1.04
N ASN A 105 8.39 -2.66 0.69
CA ASN A 105 9.62 -2.10 0.11
C ASN A 105 10.32 -1.12 1.06
N GLU A 106 10.01 -1.13 2.35
CA GLU A 106 10.54 -0.12 3.28
C GLU A 106 12.06 -0.12 3.36
N GLN A 107 12.71 -1.28 3.23
CA GLN A 107 14.17 -1.37 3.25
C GLN A 107 14.77 -0.71 2.01
N LEU A 108 14.20 -0.96 0.84
CA LEU A 108 14.65 -0.33 -0.40
C LEU A 108 14.44 1.18 -0.37
N LEU A 109 13.38 1.63 0.31
CA LEU A 109 13.06 3.05 0.44
C LEU A 109 13.80 3.73 1.58
N GLY A 110 14.47 2.97 2.45
CA GLY A 110 15.19 3.51 3.58
C GLY A 110 14.28 4.04 4.69
N LEU A 111 13.09 3.46 4.86
CA LEU A 111 12.09 3.90 5.85
C LEU A 111 12.10 3.10 7.14
N SER A 112 12.72 1.94 7.14
CA SER A 112 12.76 1.10 8.35
C SER A 112 13.65 1.73 9.41
N ALA A 113 13.19 1.70 10.63
CA ALA A 113 13.94 2.19 11.77
C ALA A 113 15.03 1.21 12.16
#